data_fc98ab45deff677c269a4205bcf5ed6d
#
_entry.id   fc98ab45deff677c269a4205bcf5ed6d
#
_cell.length_a   1.000
_cell.length_b   1.000
_cell.length_c   1.000
_cell.angle_alpha   90.00
_cell.angle_beta   90.00
_cell.angle_gamma   90.00
#
_symmetry.space_group_name_H-M   'P 1'
#
loop_
_entity.id
_entity.type
_entity.pdbx_description
1 polymer ?
#
loop_
_entity_poly.entity_id
_entity_poly.type
_entity_poly.pdbx_seq_one_letter_code
_entity_poly.pdbx_strand_id
1 'polypeptide(L)'
;MDPVTPLEQALHAARALVLADLVAGQVAEADVVSLVEDSVVQRRWWVEQWPDGVTYVAGLVAQDVQDALLERYGRWPLCPVCPTGDPHALDVEPELGPDPHWVCHKAGVKVASVGSLGRATGGTASS
;
A
#
# COMPACT_ATOMS: atom_id res chain seq x y z
N MET A 1 4.06 -28.54 -13.84
CA MET A 1 3.90 -27.35 -12.97
C MET A 1 3.60 -26.14 -13.85
N ASP A 2 2.48 -25.54 -13.63
CA ASP A 2 2.08 -24.39 -14.44
C ASP A 2 2.78 -23.13 -13.93
N PRO A 3 3.30 -22.31 -14.84
CA PRO A 3 3.89 -21.05 -14.42
C PRO A 3 2.82 -20.11 -13.87
N VAL A 4 3.21 -19.31 -12.90
CA VAL A 4 2.33 -18.28 -12.38
C VAL A 4 2.16 -17.21 -13.46
N THR A 5 0.92 -16.82 -13.73
CA THR A 5 0.65 -15.81 -14.75
C THR A 5 1.16 -14.44 -14.30
N PRO A 6 1.42 -13.51 -15.23
CA PRO A 6 1.79 -12.15 -14.85
C PRO A 6 0.76 -11.49 -13.92
N LEU A 7 -0.53 -11.75 -14.14
CA LEU A 7 -1.58 -11.23 -13.26
C LEU A 7 -1.42 -11.78 -11.84
N GLU A 8 -1.24 -13.10 -11.71
CA GLU A 8 -1.07 -13.70 -10.39
C GLU A 8 0.18 -13.17 -9.69
N GLN A 9 1.27 -13.02 -10.43
CA GLN A 9 2.50 -12.47 -9.85
C GLN A 9 2.29 -11.05 -9.35
N ALA A 10 1.59 -10.21 -10.12
CA ALA A 10 1.32 -8.84 -9.75
C ALA A 10 0.43 -8.77 -8.51
N LEU A 11 -0.59 -9.62 -8.43
CA LEU A 11 -1.49 -9.65 -7.28
C LEU A 11 -0.77 -10.13 -6.02
N HIS A 12 0.06 -11.16 -6.14
CA HIS A 12 0.85 -11.64 -5.02
C HIS A 12 1.84 -10.58 -4.53
N ALA A 13 2.48 -9.89 -5.47
CA ALA A 13 3.42 -8.82 -5.12
C ALA A 13 2.71 -7.67 -4.43
N ALA A 14 1.57 -7.25 -4.95
CA ALA A 14 0.79 -6.16 -4.35
C ALA A 14 0.36 -6.53 -2.93
N ARG A 15 -0.14 -7.74 -2.75
CA ARG A 15 -0.54 -8.23 -1.44
C ARG A 15 0.61 -8.20 -0.45
N ALA A 16 1.76 -8.71 -0.87
CA ALA A 16 2.93 -8.77 -0.01
C ALA A 16 3.43 -7.38 0.39
N LEU A 17 3.45 -6.45 -0.57
CA LEU A 17 3.90 -5.08 -0.31
C LEU A 17 2.99 -4.37 0.70
N VAL A 18 1.68 -4.47 0.50
CA VAL A 18 0.73 -3.80 1.39
C VAL A 18 0.74 -4.44 2.77
N LEU A 19 0.83 -5.78 2.85
CA LEU A 19 0.93 -6.46 4.13
C LEU A 19 2.19 -6.05 4.89
N ALA A 20 3.32 -5.89 4.19
CA ALA A 20 4.55 -5.44 4.83
C ALA A 20 4.37 -4.07 5.48
N ASP A 21 3.67 -3.17 4.80
CA ASP A 21 3.42 -1.83 5.33
C ASP A 21 2.43 -1.85 6.50
N LEU A 22 1.44 -2.73 6.46
CA LEU A 22 0.52 -2.91 7.57
C LEU A 22 1.23 -3.46 8.80
N VAL A 23 2.13 -4.41 8.61
CA VAL A 23 2.95 -4.95 9.70
C VAL A 23 3.84 -3.87 10.29
N ALA A 24 4.45 -3.04 9.43
CA ALA A 24 5.29 -1.94 9.90
C ALA A 24 4.52 -0.95 10.76
N GLY A 25 3.24 -0.75 10.45
CA GLY A 25 2.36 0.13 11.23
C GLY A 25 1.69 -0.56 12.42
N GLN A 26 1.95 -1.85 12.61
CA GLN A 26 1.35 -2.65 13.69
C GLN A 26 -0.16 -2.71 13.63
N VAL A 27 -0.70 -2.74 12.41
CA VAL A 27 -2.15 -2.79 12.19
C VAL A 27 -2.57 -4.05 11.39
N ALA A 28 -1.68 -5.00 11.19
CA ALA A 28 -1.96 -6.19 10.39
C ALA A 28 -2.75 -7.24 11.19
N GLU A 29 -3.91 -6.87 11.68
CA GLU A 29 -4.81 -7.78 12.38
C GLU A 29 -5.68 -8.54 11.37
N ALA A 30 -6.34 -9.61 11.82
CA ALA A 30 -7.07 -10.50 10.92
C ALA A 30 -8.10 -9.78 10.06
N ASP A 31 -8.86 -8.86 10.64
CA ASP A 31 -9.87 -8.12 9.91
C ASP A 31 -9.26 -7.12 8.92
N VAL A 32 -8.09 -6.58 9.24
CA VAL A 32 -7.37 -5.69 8.32
C VAL A 32 -6.78 -6.51 7.17
N VAL A 33 -6.23 -7.68 7.47
CA VAL A 33 -5.73 -8.58 6.41
C VAL A 33 -6.86 -8.96 5.45
N SER A 34 -8.08 -9.14 5.96
CA SER A 34 -9.24 -9.41 5.11
C SER A 34 -9.51 -8.28 4.13
N LEU A 35 -9.27 -7.04 4.51
CA LEU A 35 -9.43 -5.91 3.60
C LEU A 35 -8.45 -6.00 2.43
N VAL A 36 -7.23 -6.46 2.69
CA VAL A 36 -6.25 -6.68 1.62
C VAL A 36 -6.74 -7.77 0.67
N GLU A 37 -7.23 -8.87 1.22
CA GLU A 37 -7.73 -9.98 0.40
C GLU A 37 -8.90 -9.53 -0.46
N ASP A 38 -9.83 -8.74 0.10
CA ASP A 38 -10.97 -8.22 -0.64
C ASP A 38 -10.53 -7.33 -1.79
N SER A 39 -9.55 -6.47 -1.55
CA SER A 39 -9.01 -5.59 -2.59
C SER A 39 -8.36 -6.40 -3.70
N VAL A 40 -7.58 -7.42 -3.34
CA VAL A 40 -6.92 -8.28 -4.32
C VAL A 40 -7.96 -8.95 -5.23
N VAL A 41 -9.04 -9.46 -4.65
CA VAL A 41 -10.11 -10.09 -5.43
C VAL A 41 -10.75 -9.10 -6.39
N GLN A 42 -11.04 -7.89 -5.92
CA GLN A 42 -11.65 -6.86 -6.77
C GLN A 42 -10.72 -6.42 -7.89
N ARG A 43 -9.44 -6.29 -7.59
CA ARG A 43 -8.47 -5.87 -8.61
C ARG A 43 -8.18 -6.97 -9.60
N ARG A 44 -8.27 -8.23 -9.20
CA ARG A 44 -8.19 -9.35 -10.15
C ARG A 44 -9.25 -9.21 -11.22
N TRP A 45 -10.51 -9.01 -10.81
CA TRP A 45 -11.60 -8.83 -11.75
C TRP A 45 -11.35 -7.60 -12.64
N TRP A 46 -10.91 -6.51 -12.04
CA TRP A 46 -10.65 -5.26 -12.77
C TRP A 46 -9.58 -5.43 -13.84
N VAL A 47 -8.49 -6.12 -13.53
CA VAL A 47 -7.42 -6.36 -14.50
C VAL A 47 -7.88 -7.33 -15.59
N GLU A 48 -8.72 -8.29 -15.25
CA GLU A 48 -9.29 -9.20 -16.27
C GLU A 48 -10.09 -8.43 -17.31
N GLN A 49 -10.73 -7.33 -16.91
CA GLN A 49 -11.47 -6.46 -17.84
C GLN A 49 -10.54 -5.49 -18.56
N TRP A 50 -9.40 -5.17 -17.96
CA TRP A 50 -8.44 -4.22 -18.55
C TRP A 50 -7.02 -4.70 -18.24
N PRO A 51 -6.49 -5.63 -19.07
CA PRO A 51 -5.19 -6.25 -18.77
C PRO A 51 -4.01 -5.29 -18.64
N ASP A 52 -4.04 -4.14 -19.29
CA ASP A 52 -2.98 -3.14 -19.16
C ASP A 52 -2.87 -2.60 -17.73
N GLY A 53 -3.92 -2.75 -16.93
CA GLY A 53 -3.93 -2.28 -15.56
C GLY A 53 -3.08 -3.09 -14.61
N VAL A 54 -2.51 -4.22 -15.06
CA VAL A 54 -1.71 -5.09 -14.21
C VAL A 54 -0.54 -4.35 -13.56
N THR A 55 0.03 -3.36 -14.25
CA THR A 55 1.16 -2.59 -13.72
C THR A 55 0.77 -1.64 -12.60
N TYR A 56 -0.52 -1.40 -12.42
CA TYR A 56 -1.01 -0.44 -11.44
C TYR A 56 -1.56 -1.08 -10.17
N VAL A 57 -1.54 -2.41 -10.10
CA VAL A 57 -2.23 -3.14 -9.04
C VAL A 57 -1.69 -2.80 -7.65
N ALA A 58 -0.37 -2.67 -7.51
CA ALA A 58 0.21 -2.42 -6.18
C ALA A 58 -0.28 -1.09 -5.59
N GLY A 59 -0.27 -0.02 -6.38
CA GLY A 59 -0.76 1.28 -5.93
C GLY A 59 -2.24 1.26 -5.63
N LEU A 60 -3.02 0.56 -6.47
CA LEU A 60 -4.46 0.49 -6.29
C LEU A 60 -4.85 -0.31 -5.05
N VAL A 61 -4.19 -1.42 -4.79
CA VAL A 61 -4.45 -2.20 -3.58
C VAL A 61 -4.08 -1.37 -2.34
N ALA A 62 -2.94 -0.69 -2.37
CA ALA A 62 -2.54 0.16 -1.25
C ALA A 62 -3.61 1.23 -0.97
N GLN A 63 -4.11 1.86 -2.02
CA GLN A 63 -5.12 2.90 -1.89
C GLN A 63 -6.46 2.34 -1.40
N ASP A 64 -6.87 1.19 -1.93
CA ASP A 64 -8.12 0.54 -1.51
C ASP A 64 -8.08 0.24 0.00
N VAL A 65 -6.95 -0.28 0.48
CA VAL A 65 -6.80 -0.62 1.89
C VAL A 65 -6.78 0.65 2.73
N GLN A 66 -6.08 1.69 2.26
CA GLN A 66 -6.05 2.98 2.94
C GLN A 66 -7.46 3.55 3.12
N ASP A 67 -8.26 3.52 2.06
CA ASP A 67 -9.62 4.03 2.11
C ASP A 67 -10.50 3.22 3.04
N ALA A 68 -10.37 1.89 3.01
CA ALA A 68 -11.14 1.01 3.88
C ALA A 68 -10.78 1.22 5.35
N LEU A 69 -9.50 1.43 5.65
CA LEU A 69 -9.06 1.70 7.01
C LEU A 69 -9.57 3.04 7.52
N LEU A 70 -9.58 4.04 6.64
CA LEU A 70 -10.06 5.36 7.03
C LEU A 70 -11.51 5.29 7.51
N GLU A 71 -12.32 4.47 6.88
CA GLU A 71 -13.72 4.33 7.27
C GLU A 71 -13.92 3.57 8.58
N ARG A 72 -13.03 2.61 8.89
CA ARG A 72 -13.24 1.69 10.01
C ARG A 72 -12.35 1.98 11.21
N TYR A 73 -11.12 2.39 10.98
CA TYR A 73 -10.12 2.46 12.03
C TYR A 73 -9.46 3.83 12.14
N GLY A 74 -9.29 4.52 11.02
CA GLY A 74 -8.66 5.83 11.01
C GLY A 74 -7.60 5.93 9.93
N ARG A 75 -6.82 6.98 10.03
CA ARG A 75 -5.79 7.30 9.03
C ARG A 75 -4.64 6.31 9.07
N TRP A 76 -4.26 5.81 7.91
CA TRP A 76 -3.10 4.95 7.74
C TRP A 76 -2.57 5.10 6.31
N PRO A 77 -1.26 5.08 6.09
CA PRO A 77 -0.20 5.15 7.09
C PRO A 77 0.01 6.58 7.58
N LEU A 78 0.36 6.73 8.84
CA LEU A 78 0.64 8.05 9.37
C LEU A 78 2.00 8.54 8.90
N CYS A 79 2.08 9.84 8.65
CA CYS A 79 3.31 10.45 8.17
C CYS A 79 4.40 10.40 9.25
N PRO A 80 5.58 9.83 8.95
CA PRO A 80 6.68 9.79 9.92
C PRO A 80 7.63 10.96 9.82
N VAL A 81 7.47 11.85 8.82
CA VAL A 81 8.45 12.89 8.55
C VAL A 81 8.06 14.27 9.07
N CYS A 82 6.79 14.47 9.39
CA CYS A 82 6.32 15.75 9.93
C CYS A 82 6.34 15.66 11.46
N PRO A 83 7.30 16.32 12.13
CA PRO A 83 7.46 16.15 13.57
C PRO A 83 6.43 16.91 14.40
N THR A 84 5.77 17.90 13.82
CA THR A 84 4.80 18.72 14.52
C THR A 84 3.53 18.84 13.71
N GLY A 85 2.45 19.21 14.38
CA GLY A 85 1.16 19.38 13.75
C GLY A 85 0.29 18.15 13.93
N ASP A 86 -0.88 18.18 13.31
CA ASP A 86 -1.83 17.09 13.45
C ASP A 86 -1.36 15.85 12.69
N PRO A 87 -1.61 14.67 13.26
CA PRO A 87 -1.34 13.44 12.53
C PRO A 87 -2.10 13.42 11.21
N HIS A 88 -1.43 13.01 10.14
CA HIS A 88 -2.05 12.90 8.83
C HIS A 88 -1.53 11.66 8.11
N ALA A 89 -2.30 11.18 7.15
CA ALA A 89 -1.92 10.00 6.38
C ALA A 89 -1.06 10.40 5.19
N LEU A 90 -0.20 9.46 4.79
CA LEU A 90 0.51 9.57 3.52
C LEU A 90 -0.44 9.24 2.38
N ASP A 91 -0.08 9.65 1.18
CA ASP A 91 -0.83 9.35 -0.04
C ASP A 91 -0.01 8.45 -0.94
N VAL A 92 -0.70 7.70 -1.81
CA VAL A 92 -0.05 6.85 -2.79
C VAL A 92 0.10 7.62 -4.08
N GLU A 93 1.32 7.72 -4.61
CA GLU A 93 1.58 8.36 -5.89
C GLU A 93 2.69 7.66 -6.66
N PRO A 94 2.52 7.50 -7.96
CA PRO A 94 1.29 7.80 -8.72
C PRO A 94 0.22 6.76 -8.44
N GLU A 95 -1.03 7.15 -8.52
CA GLU A 95 -2.14 6.20 -8.33
C GLU A 95 -2.14 5.15 -9.43
N LEU A 96 -1.89 5.58 -10.65
CA LEU A 96 -1.81 4.71 -11.81
C LEU A 96 -0.41 4.78 -12.39
N GLY A 97 0.50 4.09 -11.76
CA GLY A 97 1.87 4.03 -12.21
C GLY A 97 2.56 2.78 -11.73
N PRO A 98 3.68 2.41 -12.37
CA PRO A 98 4.34 1.14 -12.08
C PRO A 98 5.17 1.11 -10.79
N ASP A 99 5.44 2.24 -10.20
CA ASP A 99 6.32 2.31 -9.03
C ASP A 99 5.72 3.24 -7.97
N PRO A 100 4.64 2.80 -7.29
CA PRO A 100 3.96 3.65 -6.34
C PRO A 100 4.79 3.91 -5.08
N HIS A 101 4.68 5.13 -4.57
CA HIS A 101 5.36 5.56 -3.35
C HIS A 101 4.36 6.17 -2.40
N TRP A 102 4.66 6.03 -1.12
CA TRP A 102 4.00 6.81 -0.09
C TRP A 102 4.62 8.19 -0.06
N VAL A 103 3.81 9.22 -0.17
CA VAL A 103 4.30 10.59 -0.22
C VAL A 103 3.59 11.45 0.83
N CYS A 104 4.33 12.43 1.35
CA CYS A 104 3.75 13.45 2.21
C CYS A 104 3.59 14.72 1.40
N HIS A 105 2.35 15.08 1.09
CA HIS A 105 2.07 16.29 0.31
C HIS A 105 2.38 17.56 1.11
N LYS A 106 2.24 17.48 2.44
CA LYS A 106 2.50 18.61 3.28
C LYS A 106 3.99 19.01 3.26
N ALA A 107 4.87 18.03 3.30
CA ALA A 107 6.31 18.27 3.23
C ALA A 107 6.85 18.23 1.80
N GLY A 108 6.05 17.73 0.86
CA GLY A 108 6.46 17.62 -0.55
C GLY A 108 7.54 16.57 -0.78
N VAL A 109 7.53 15.47 -0.02
CA VAL A 109 8.58 14.46 -0.11
C VAL A 109 8.01 13.07 -0.30
N LYS A 110 8.77 12.22 -0.98
CA LYS A 110 8.51 10.79 -1.04
C LYS A 110 9.08 10.16 0.23
N VAL A 111 8.25 9.42 0.94
CA VAL A 111 8.66 8.80 2.20
C VAL A 111 9.25 7.42 1.98
N ALA A 112 8.58 6.60 1.18
CA ALA A 112 9.03 5.23 0.93
C ALA A 112 8.28 4.66 -0.26
N SER A 113 8.86 3.66 -0.92
CA SER A 113 8.12 2.85 -1.87
C SER A 113 7.03 2.08 -1.12
N VAL A 114 5.90 1.81 -1.78
CA VAL A 114 4.89 0.92 -1.20
C VAL A 114 5.58 -0.43 -0.91
N GLY A 115 5.43 -0.90 0.31
CA GLY A 115 6.10 -2.11 0.78
C GLY A 115 7.35 -1.86 1.61
N SER A 116 7.80 -0.61 1.72
CA SER A 116 9.05 -0.27 2.39
C SER A 116 8.88 0.69 3.57
N LEU A 117 7.67 0.84 4.09
CA LEU A 117 7.43 1.73 5.24
C LEU A 117 8.24 1.32 6.47
N GLY A 118 8.45 0.03 6.66
CA GLY A 118 9.25 -0.46 7.77
C GLY A 118 10.68 0.04 7.73
N ARG A 119 11.23 0.19 6.53
CA ARG A 119 12.59 0.72 6.38
C ARG A 119 12.62 2.21 6.65
N ALA A 120 11.59 2.93 6.20
CA ALA A 120 11.52 4.37 6.40
C ALA A 120 11.36 4.74 7.87
N THR A 121 10.59 3.95 8.63
CA THR A 121 10.32 4.25 10.03
C THR A 121 11.26 3.53 10.98
N GLY A 122 11.60 2.27 10.66
CA GLY A 122 12.46 1.46 11.52
C GLY A 122 13.93 1.66 11.27
N GLY A 123 14.30 1.93 10.02
CA GLY A 123 15.70 2.08 9.64
C GLY A 123 16.38 3.26 10.32
N THR A 124 15.64 4.30 10.64
CA THR A 124 16.20 5.45 11.33
C THR A 124 16.63 5.12 12.74
N ALA A 125 15.95 4.18 13.38
CA ALA A 125 16.27 3.80 14.73
C ALA A 125 17.58 3.03 14.82
N SER A 126 17.96 2.37 13.74
CA SER A 126 19.17 1.55 13.71
C SER A 126 20.41 2.33 13.32
N SER A 127 20.25 3.49 12.81
CA SER A 127 21.37 4.29 12.34
C SER A 127 22.14 4.93 13.47
#